data_2fffe4468f84c8702ae6985f860b454f
#
_entry.id   2fffe4468f84c8702ae6985f860b454f
#
_cell.length_a   1.000
_cell.length_b   1.000
_cell.length_c   1.000
_cell.angle_alpha   90.00
_cell.angle_beta   90.00
_cell.angle_gamma   90.00
#
_symmetry.space_group_name_H-M   'P 1'
#
loop_
_entity.id
_entity.type
_entity.pdbx_description
1 polymer ?
#
loop_
_entity_poly.entity_id
_entity_poly.type
_entity_poly.pdbx_seq_one_letter_code
_entity_poly.pdbx_strand_id
1 'polypeptide(L)'
;LSGRAFAGPPPCLGSLIWNDQTTFAQAKPETPAKAPSRPRRLVQRFPWRNQRGGALLIALIAAALASVIALGLIERGQGSLARTQALLDTERSFQYALGMDLLARDLIEQALSDGVDPALLNGAWTPPFDVPGGMVQGRLLDQAARFNLNALGHHDPATAARALAAFERLLAHLGLNPVIALELADWIEGASVARPGSAGNSWYASRQPPYRLAGTPLTHVSELRWLRSVDDESYRQLLPVVSALPVPDLVVNVNTCPAVVLASLVDELTVEAAERIVNDGPFADIRGFLTHPNIQALPTPGLERHLTVVSRWYLAQARVNLDGIERDYFRLINVDGSGYDFRWFSQGVF
;
A
#
# COMPACT_ATOMS: atom_id res chain seq x y z
N LEU A 1 -37.84 25.47 -16.75
CA LEU A 1 -37.83 25.49 -18.20
C LEU A 1 -36.49 24.99 -18.73
N SER A 2 -36.55 24.05 -19.61
CA SER A 2 -35.59 23.36 -20.48
C SER A 2 -34.87 22.16 -19.88
N GLY A 3 -35.37 21.01 -20.29
CA GLY A 3 -34.80 19.70 -20.14
C GLY A 3 -33.61 19.48 -21.05
N ARG A 4 -32.72 18.56 -20.63
CA ARG A 4 -31.84 17.84 -21.55
C ARG A 4 -32.00 16.35 -21.32
N ALA A 5 -32.27 15.68 -22.46
CA ALA A 5 -32.57 14.28 -22.61
C ALA A 5 -31.36 13.39 -22.28
N PHE A 6 -31.65 12.26 -21.65
CA PHE A 6 -30.78 11.09 -21.52
C PHE A 6 -30.65 10.43 -22.90
N ALA A 7 -29.41 10.25 -23.37
CA ALA A 7 -29.09 9.40 -24.50
C ALA A 7 -28.89 7.95 -24.00
N GLY A 8 -29.70 7.04 -24.56
CA GLY A 8 -29.63 5.61 -24.29
C GLY A 8 -28.46 4.91 -24.99
N PRO A 9 -28.15 3.66 -24.63
CA PRO A 9 -27.03 2.89 -25.16
C PRO A 9 -27.30 2.38 -26.60
N PRO A 10 -26.24 2.09 -27.39
CA PRO A 10 -26.37 1.62 -28.76
C PRO A 10 -26.84 0.16 -28.83
N PRO A 11 -27.46 -0.25 -29.95
CA PRO A 11 -28.06 -1.57 -30.10
C PRO A 11 -27.04 -2.66 -30.42
N CYS A 12 -27.32 -3.85 -29.91
CA CYS A 12 -26.60 -5.09 -30.16
C CYS A 12 -26.70 -5.48 -31.66
N LEU A 13 -25.56 -5.81 -32.24
CA LEU A 13 -25.44 -6.39 -33.58
C LEU A 13 -25.92 -7.82 -33.60
N GLY A 14 -26.74 -8.06 -34.65
CA GLY A 14 -27.53 -9.23 -34.87
C GLY A 14 -26.76 -10.52 -35.18
N SER A 15 -27.43 -11.57 -34.87
CA SER A 15 -27.16 -12.97 -35.20
C SER A 15 -27.04 -13.21 -36.72
N LEU A 16 -25.91 -13.74 -37.17
CA LEU A 16 -25.76 -14.33 -38.49
C LEU A 16 -26.33 -15.73 -38.47
N ILE A 17 -27.50 -15.88 -39.11
CA ILE A 17 -28.12 -17.16 -39.44
C ILE A 17 -27.49 -17.64 -40.75
N TRP A 18 -26.79 -18.78 -40.70
CA TRP A 18 -26.40 -19.52 -41.88
C TRP A 18 -27.60 -20.27 -42.44
N ASN A 19 -28.03 -19.90 -43.65
CA ASN A 19 -29.04 -20.63 -44.41
C ASN A 19 -28.30 -21.29 -45.59
N ASP A 20 -28.06 -22.60 -45.46
CA ASP A 20 -27.49 -23.42 -46.53
C ASP A 20 -28.62 -24.21 -47.19
N GLN A 21 -29.06 -23.72 -48.35
CA GLN A 21 -29.93 -24.47 -49.26
C GLN A 21 -29.16 -24.62 -50.59
N THR A 22 -28.40 -25.72 -50.70
CA THR A 22 -27.90 -26.16 -52.01
C THR A 22 -28.91 -27.03 -52.68
N THR A 23 -29.51 -26.49 -53.71
CA THR A 23 -30.43 -27.12 -54.65
C THR A 23 -29.74 -28.26 -55.44
N PHE A 24 -30.19 -29.50 -55.29
CA PHE A 24 -29.77 -30.62 -56.12
C PHE A 24 -30.41 -30.50 -57.52
N ALA A 25 -29.59 -30.23 -58.53
CA ALA A 25 -30.00 -30.38 -59.95
C ALA A 25 -29.83 -31.84 -60.35
N GLN A 26 -30.94 -32.45 -60.80
CA GLN A 26 -30.97 -33.78 -61.37
C GLN A 26 -30.26 -33.79 -62.76
N ALA A 27 -29.21 -34.53 -62.92
CA ALA A 27 -28.54 -34.79 -64.19
C ALA A 27 -29.13 -36.08 -64.82
N LYS A 28 -29.48 -35.94 -66.09
CA LYS A 28 -30.02 -36.98 -67.01
C LYS A 28 -28.94 -38.03 -67.33
N PRO A 29 -29.29 -39.32 -67.50
CA PRO A 29 -28.30 -40.37 -67.77
C PRO A 29 -27.84 -40.30 -69.23
N GLU A 30 -26.57 -40.20 -69.46
CA GLU A 30 -25.95 -40.39 -70.76
C GLU A 30 -25.41 -41.81 -70.94
N THR A 31 -25.55 -42.32 -72.15
CA THR A 31 -25.22 -43.67 -72.68
C THR A 31 -23.74 -43.92 -72.57
N PRO A 32 -23.32 -45.22 -72.31
CA PRO A 32 -21.90 -45.54 -72.08
C PRO A 32 -21.10 -45.52 -73.39
N ALA A 33 -20.09 -44.72 -73.48
CA ALA A 33 -19.07 -44.72 -74.52
C ALA A 33 -18.02 -45.81 -74.23
N LYS A 34 -17.64 -46.51 -75.30
CA LYS A 34 -16.70 -47.64 -75.43
C LYS A 34 -15.35 -47.35 -74.73
N ALA A 35 -14.92 -48.19 -73.82
CA ALA A 35 -13.68 -48.01 -73.04
C ALA A 35 -12.43 -48.19 -73.92
N PRO A 36 -11.41 -47.32 -73.85
CA PRO A 36 -10.13 -47.57 -74.43
C PRO A 36 -9.27 -48.51 -73.59
N SER A 37 -8.55 -49.43 -74.25
CA SER A 37 -7.66 -50.39 -73.67
C SER A 37 -6.56 -49.75 -72.77
N ARG A 38 -6.51 -50.16 -71.51
CA ARG A 38 -5.52 -49.77 -70.55
C ARG A 38 -4.13 -50.24 -70.89
N PRO A 39 -3.09 -49.38 -70.94
CA PRO A 39 -1.72 -49.86 -70.98
C PRO A 39 -1.36 -50.55 -69.63
N ARG A 40 -0.76 -51.74 -69.72
CA ARG A 40 -0.18 -52.45 -68.58
C ARG A 40 0.87 -51.57 -67.89
N ARG A 41 0.55 -51.02 -66.76
CA ARG A 41 1.57 -50.37 -65.90
C ARG A 41 2.45 -51.53 -65.35
N LEU A 42 3.70 -51.46 -65.71
CA LEU A 42 4.77 -52.23 -65.05
C LEU A 42 4.82 -51.70 -63.60
N VAL A 43 4.32 -52.47 -62.67
CA VAL A 43 4.51 -52.19 -61.24
C VAL A 43 5.98 -52.51 -60.97
N GLN A 44 6.82 -51.49 -60.99
CA GLN A 44 8.15 -51.56 -60.40
C GLN A 44 7.98 -51.84 -58.89
N ARG A 45 8.19 -53.14 -58.55
CA ARG A 45 8.35 -53.60 -57.18
C ARG A 45 9.68 -53.02 -56.68
N PHE A 46 9.60 -51.83 -55.96
CA PHE A 46 10.72 -51.41 -55.16
C PHE A 46 10.99 -52.52 -54.12
N PRO A 47 12.21 -53.02 -54.04
CA PRO A 47 12.54 -53.99 -53.00
C PRO A 47 12.52 -53.29 -51.65
N TRP A 48 11.55 -53.58 -50.84
CA TRP A 48 11.54 -53.18 -49.45
C TRP A 48 12.69 -53.89 -48.75
N ARG A 49 13.84 -53.27 -48.80
CA ARG A 49 15.02 -53.72 -48.06
C ARG A 49 14.64 -53.68 -46.58
N ASN A 50 14.70 -54.81 -45.88
CA ASN A 50 14.38 -55.01 -44.48
C ASN A 50 15.09 -53.98 -43.62
N GLN A 51 14.46 -52.87 -43.38
CA GLN A 51 14.93 -51.84 -42.44
C GLN A 51 14.42 -52.14 -41.02
N ARG A 52 14.77 -53.30 -40.47
CA ARG A 52 14.33 -53.69 -39.13
C ARG A 52 14.93 -52.87 -38.02
N GLY A 53 15.99 -52.05 -38.27
CA GLY A 53 16.59 -51.15 -37.31
C GLY A 53 16.02 -49.70 -37.33
N GLY A 54 15.50 -49.25 -38.50
CA GLY A 54 15.01 -47.84 -38.63
C GLY A 54 13.70 -47.60 -37.89
N ALA A 55 12.80 -48.58 -37.84
CA ALA A 55 11.53 -48.42 -37.13
C ALA A 55 11.73 -48.25 -35.61
N LEU A 56 12.69 -48.93 -35.02
CA LEU A 56 13.01 -48.81 -33.60
C LEU A 56 13.59 -47.41 -33.28
N LEU A 57 14.47 -46.92 -34.17
CA LEU A 57 15.06 -45.57 -34.00
C LEU A 57 13.98 -44.48 -34.06
N ILE A 58 13.08 -44.58 -35.05
CA ILE A 58 11.97 -43.63 -35.20
C ILE A 58 11.04 -43.69 -33.99
N ALA A 59 10.72 -44.90 -33.48
CA ALA A 59 9.90 -45.07 -32.28
C ALA A 59 10.57 -44.47 -31.04
N LEU A 60 11.90 -44.66 -30.88
CA LEU A 60 12.65 -44.05 -29.77
C LEU A 60 12.67 -42.52 -29.86
N ILE A 61 12.90 -41.96 -31.04
CA ILE A 61 12.88 -40.49 -31.23
C ILE A 61 11.48 -39.94 -30.98
N ALA A 62 10.42 -40.59 -31.46
CA ALA A 62 9.05 -40.18 -31.21
C ALA A 62 8.70 -40.24 -29.73
N ALA A 63 9.10 -41.30 -29.02
CA ALA A 63 8.91 -41.42 -27.58
C ALA A 63 9.68 -40.35 -26.80
N ALA A 64 10.95 -40.07 -27.17
CA ALA A 64 11.73 -38.99 -26.55
C ALA A 64 11.10 -37.62 -26.79
N LEU A 65 10.65 -37.35 -28.01
CA LEU A 65 9.97 -36.08 -28.33
C LEU A 65 8.66 -35.93 -27.57
N ALA A 66 7.85 -37.00 -27.51
CA ALA A 66 6.61 -37.03 -26.72
C ALA A 66 6.87 -36.79 -25.23
N SER A 67 7.94 -37.37 -24.68
CA SER A 67 8.36 -37.17 -23.29
C SER A 67 8.76 -35.72 -23.01
N VAL A 68 9.52 -35.07 -23.90
CA VAL A 68 9.91 -33.66 -23.77
C VAL A 68 8.69 -32.73 -23.84
N ILE A 69 7.76 -33.00 -24.75
CA ILE A 69 6.51 -32.24 -24.86
C ILE A 69 5.66 -32.44 -23.60
N ALA A 70 5.51 -33.65 -23.11
CA ALA A 70 4.76 -33.97 -21.89
C ALA A 70 5.36 -33.25 -20.67
N LEU A 71 6.70 -33.26 -20.53
CA LEU A 71 7.39 -32.55 -19.44
C LEU A 71 7.13 -31.06 -19.51
N GLY A 72 7.25 -30.44 -20.70
CA GLY A 72 6.97 -29.01 -20.90
C GLY A 72 5.52 -28.62 -20.64
N LEU A 73 4.55 -29.51 -20.88
CA LEU A 73 3.14 -29.28 -20.53
C LEU A 73 2.91 -29.40 -19.04
N ILE A 74 3.56 -30.31 -18.34
CA ILE A 74 3.50 -30.46 -16.88
C ILE A 74 4.09 -29.23 -16.20
N GLU A 75 5.27 -28.76 -16.61
CA GLU A 75 5.90 -27.56 -16.05
C GLU A 75 5.03 -26.31 -16.24
N ARG A 76 4.45 -26.13 -17.43
CA ARG A 76 3.51 -25.01 -17.68
C ARG A 76 2.24 -25.12 -16.84
N GLY A 77 1.72 -26.33 -16.66
CA GLY A 77 0.55 -26.60 -15.82
C GLY A 77 0.82 -26.28 -14.36
N GLN A 78 1.97 -26.70 -13.83
CA GLN A 78 2.39 -26.39 -12.45
C GLN A 78 2.58 -24.88 -12.24
N GLY A 79 3.21 -24.19 -13.19
CA GLY A 79 3.38 -22.75 -13.13
C GLY A 79 2.04 -21.97 -13.16
N SER A 80 1.06 -22.46 -13.91
CA SER A 80 -0.29 -21.87 -13.95
C SER A 80 -1.04 -22.08 -12.62
N LEU A 81 -0.97 -23.30 -12.06
CA LEU A 81 -1.56 -23.62 -10.75
C LEU A 81 -0.95 -22.76 -9.63
N ALA A 82 0.38 -22.64 -9.58
CA ALA A 82 1.06 -21.84 -8.58
C ALA A 82 0.65 -20.37 -8.65
N ARG A 83 0.52 -19.81 -9.85
CA ARG A 83 0.02 -18.42 -10.02
C ARG A 83 -1.42 -18.26 -9.54
N THR A 84 -2.29 -19.22 -9.86
CA THR A 84 -3.69 -19.16 -9.42
C THR A 84 -3.79 -19.27 -7.91
N GLN A 85 -3.02 -20.14 -7.27
CA GLN A 85 -2.93 -20.25 -5.83
C GLN A 85 -2.45 -18.93 -5.20
N ALA A 86 -1.36 -18.35 -5.70
CA ALA A 86 -0.84 -17.08 -5.19
C ALA A 86 -1.85 -15.93 -5.30
N LEU A 87 -2.66 -15.89 -6.35
CA LEU A 87 -3.74 -14.90 -6.50
C LEU A 87 -4.85 -15.15 -5.47
N LEU A 88 -5.27 -16.40 -5.28
CA LEU A 88 -6.28 -16.76 -4.29
C LEU A 88 -5.81 -16.46 -2.86
N ASP A 89 -4.55 -16.73 -2.55
CA ASP A 89 -3.98 -16.47 -1.23
C ASP A 89 -3.82 -14.96 -0.98
N THR A 90 -3.53 -14.18 -2.02
CA THR A 90 -3.53 -12.72 -1.94
C THR A 90 -4.92 -12.20 -1.64
N GLU A 91 -5.93 -12.69 -2.35
CA GLU A 91 -7.33 -12.29 -2.11
C GLU A 91 -7.81 -12.71 -0.72
N ARG A 92 -7.53 -13.93 -0.28
CA ARG A 92 -7.85 -14.39 1.08
C ARG A 92 -7.18 -13.55 2.14
N SER A 93 -5.88 -13.24 1.96
CA SER A 93 -5.14 -12.37 2.88
C SER A 93 -5.80 -11.00 3.01
N PHE A 94 -6.25 -10.43 1.88
CA PHE A 94 -6.96 -9.16 1.87
C PHE A 94 -8.30 -9.23 2.62
N GLN A 95 -9.07 -10.31 2.43
CA GLN A 95 -10.34 -10.51 3.15
C GLN A 95 -10.13 -10.66 4.67
N TYR A 96 -9.08 -11.36 5.10
CA TYR A 96 -8.72 -11.42 6.51
C TYR A 96 -8.30 -10.05 7.06
N ALA A 97 -7.56 -9.25 6.29
CA ALA A 97 -7.20 -7.89 6.68
C ALA A 97 -8.44 -6.99 6.85
N LEU A 98 -9.45 -7.12 5.98
CA LEU A 98 -10.72 -6.41 6.15
C LEU A 98 -11.48 -6.85 7.42
N GLY A 99 -11.41 -8.13 7.76
CA GLY A 99 -11.97 -8.63 9.04
C GLY A 99 -11.27 -8.02 10.25
N MET A 100 -9.95 -7.81 10.17
CA MET A 100 -9.18 -7.14 11.23
C MET A 100 -9.53 -5.65 11.37
N ASP A 101 -9.92 -4.97 10.29
CA ASP A 101 -10.43 -3.59 10.37
C ASP A 101 -11.66 -3.49 11.28
N LEU A 102 -12.60 -4.46 11.16
CA LEU A 102 -13.78 -4.52 12.01
C LEU A 102 -13.41 -4.81 13.47
N LEU A 103 -12.50 -5.75 13.69
CA LEU A 103 -12.01 -6.06 15.04
C LEU A 103 -11.29 -4.86 15.66
N ALA A 104 -10.48 -4.14 14.89
CA ALA A 104 -9.80 -2.93 15.36
C ALA A 104 -10.81 -1.86 15.81
N ARG A 105 -11.89 -1.69 15.05
CA ARG A 105 -12.99 -0.80 15.42
C ARG A 105 -13.64 -1.22 16.73
N ASP A 106 -14.00 -2.49 16.85
CA ASP A 106 -14.68 -3.01 18.06
C ASP A 106 -13.78 -2.87 19.31
N LEU A 107 -12.47 -3.10 19.17
CA LEU A 107 -11.49 -2.89 20.24
C LEU A 107 -11.40 -1.43 20.67
N ILE A 108 -11.40 -0.50 19.71
CA ILE A 108 -11.38 0.95 20.00
C ILE A 108 -12.68 1.34 20.73
N GLU A 109 -13.84 0.90 20.22
CA GLU A 109 -15.15 1.19 20.83
C GLU A 109 -15.21 0.68 22.29
N GLN A 110 -14.77 -0.55 22.49
CA GLN A 110 -14.77 -1.14 23.84
C GLN A 110 -13.84 -0.37 24.78
N ALA A 111 -12.61 -0.09 24.38
CA ALA A 111 -11.67 0.65 25.21
C ALA A 111 -12.22 2.04 25.58
N LEU A 112 -12.78 2.79 24.61
CA LEU A 112 -13.39 4.09 24.86
C LEU A 112 -14.62 4.00 25.78
N SER A 113 -15.46 2.95 25.65
CA SER A 113 -16.60 2.74 26.52
C SER A 113 -16.17 2.43 27.96
N ASP A 114 -15.04 1.77 28.13
CA ASP A 114 -14.42 1.45 29.41
C ASP A 114 -13.63 2.64 30.01
N GLY A 115 -13.59 3.77 29.29
CA GLY A 115 -12.85 4.97 29.70
C GLY A 115 -11.34 4.85 29.58
N VAL A 116 -10.85 3.90 28.77
CA VAL A 116 -9.43 3.64 28.50
C VAL A 116 -9.07 4.19 27.13
N ASP A 117 -7.96 4.95 27.03
CA ASP A 117 -7.43 5.33 25.71
C ASP A 117 -6.86 4.08 25.01
N PRO A 118 -7.39 3.70 23.83
CA PRO A 118 -6.85 2.58 23.03
C PRO A 118 -5.36 2.73 22.69
N ALA A 119 -4.85 3.97 22.66
CA ALA A 119 -3.44 4.26 22.42
C ALA A 119 -2.52 3.65 23.48
N LEU A 120 -3.03 3.45 24.72
CA LEU A 120 -2.29 2.83 25.82
C LEU A 120 -2.02 1.33 25.61
N LEU A 121 -2.66 0.68 24.62
CA LEU A 121 -2.30 -0.66 24.16
C LEU A 121 -0.88 -0.69 23.54
N ASN A 122 -0.31 0.47 23.27
CA ASN A 122 1.08 0.70 22.90
C ASN A 122 1.59 -0.19 21.74
N GLY A 123 0.74 -0.44 20.75
CA GLY A 123 1.08 -1.23 19.57
C GLY A 123 1.36 -2.70 19.83
N ALA A 124 0.92 -3.24 20.96
CA ALA A 124 1.03 -4.66 21.26
C ALA A 124 0.26 -5.49 20.22
N TRP A 125 0.86 -6.59 19.79
CA TRP A 125 0.20 -7.54 18.91
C TRP A 125 -0.87 -8.33 19.68
N THR A 126 -2.01 -8.55 19.03
CA THR A 126 -2.98 -9.54 19.54
C THR A 126 -2.36 -10.94 19.55
N PRO A 127 -2.88 -11.87 20.38
CA PRO A 127 -2.62 -13.28 20.15
C PRO A 127 -2.93 -13.66 18.69
N PRO A 128 -2.19 -14.63 18.10
CA PRO A 128 -2.50 -15.10 16.77
C PRO A 128 -3.88 -15.77 16.71
N PHE A 129 -4.65 -15.44 15.70
CA PHE A 129 -5.92 -16.10 15.38
C PHE A 129 -5.69 -17.12 14.29
N ASP A 130 -6.05 -18.38 14.54
CA ASP A 130 -5.97 -19.42 13.53
C ASP A 130 -7.06 -19.23 12.47
N VAL A 131 -6.66 -19.28 11.23
CA VAL A 131 -7.54 -19.20 10.06
C VAL A 131 -7.21 -20.34 9.08
N PRO A 132 -8.13 -20.71 8.18
CA PRO A 132 -7.82 -21.71 7.16
C PRO A 132 -6.59 -21.32 6.31
N GLY A 133 -5.53 -22.10 6.42
CA GLY A 133 -4.26 -21.87 5.71
C GLY A 133 -3.20 -21.10 6.49
N GLY A 134 -3.46 -20.70 7.76
CA GLY A 134 -2.44 -19.98 8.52
C GLY A 134 -2.96 -19.22 9.75
N MET A 135 -2.43 -18.04 9.99
CA MET A 135 -2.77 -17.23 11.15
C MET A 135 -2.82 -15.74 10.82
N VAL A 136 -3.56 -15.00 11.64
CA VAL A 136 -3.69 -13.54 11.55
C VAL A 136 -3.45 -12.91 12.91
N GLN A 137 -2.73 -11.79 12.93
CA GLN A 137 -2.51 -10.95 14.12
C GLN A 137 -2.80 -9.50 13.77
N GLY A 138 -3.21 -8.71 14.77
CA GLY A 138 -3.44 -7.28 14.61
C GLY A 138 -2.78 -6.46 15.70
N ARG A 139 -2.55 -5.18 15.43
CA ARG A 139 -2.18 -4.18 16.43
C ARG A 139 -2.70 -2.81 16.07
N LEU A 140 -2.84 -1.95 17.06
CA LEU A 140 -3.15 -0.54 16.90
C LEU A 140 -1.93 0.30 17.26
N LEU A 141 -1.60 1.25 16.39
CA LEU A 141 -0.50 2.19 16.59
C LEU A 141 -1.11 3.59 16.65
N ASP A 142 -0.82 4.31 17.72
CA ASP A 142 -1.24 5.71 17.85
C ASP A 142 -0.49 6.60 16.85
N GLN A 143 -1.23 7.28 15.99
CA GLN A 143 -0.65 8.22 15.03
C GLN A 143 -0.59 9.64 15.59
N ALA A 144 -1.37 9.98 16.62
CA ALA A 144 -1.24 11.22 17.35
C ALA A 144 -0.05 11.22 18.34
N ALA A 145 0.57 10.07 18.60
CA ALA A 145 1.86 9.97 19.30
C ALA A 145 3.02 10.58 18.51
N ARG A 146 2.85 10.81 17.21
CA ARG A 146 3.90 11.18 16.27
C ARG A 146 3.73 12.62 15.80
N PHE A 147 4.82 13.22 15.35
CA PHE A 147 4.80 14.54 14.74
C PHE A 147 4.08 14.51 13.40
N ASN A 148 2.98 15.23 13.25
CA ASN A 148 2.25 15.32 11.99
C ASN A 148 2.98 16.24 11.00
N LEU A 149 3.57 15.67 9.95
CA LEU A 149 4.31 16.39 8.92
C LEU A 149 3.44 17.41 8.16
N ASN A 150 2.15 17.13 7.99
CA ASN A 150 1.23 18.01 7.28
C ASN A 150 0.92 19.31 8.06
N ALA A 151 1.33 19.40 9.32
CA ALA A 151 1.23 20.63 10.10
C ALA A 151 2.12 21.76 9.54
N LEU A 152 3.16 21.44 8.77
CA LEU A 152 3.98 22.44 8.10
C LEU A 152 3.23 23.20 7.01
N GLY A 153 2.15 22.62 6.46
CA GLY A 153 1.26 23.23 5.49
C GLY A 153 -0.01 23.85 6.11
N HIS A 154 0.00 24.17 7.40
CA HIS A 154 -1.16 24.78 8.06
C HIS A 154 -1.51 26.13 7.41
N HIS A 155 -2.82 26.40 7.22
CA HIS A 155 -3.32 27.60 6.56
C HIS A 155 -3.00 28.90 7.32
N ASP A 156 -2.88 28.85 8.65
CA ASP A 156 -2.39 29.97 9.46
C ASP A 156 -0.86 29.99 9.46
N PRO A 157 -0.22 31.04 8.92
CA PRO A 157 1.23 31.13 8.81
C PRO A 157 1.97 31.05 10.14
N ALA A 158 1.38 31.58 11.22
CA ALA A 158 2.01 31.53 12.55
C ALA A 158 2.03 30.10 13.11
N THR A 159 1.00 29.32 12.84
CA THR A 159 0.91 27.91 13.21
C THR A 159 1.87 27.08 12.36
N ALA A 160 1.92 27.30 11.05
CA ALA A 160 2.87 26.66 10.16
C ALA A 160 4.34 26.94 10.58
N ALA A 161 4.67 28.19 10.91
CA ALA A 161 6.01 28.57 11.37
C ALA A 161 6.40 27.88 12.69
N ARG A 162 5.45 27.71 13.61
CA ARG A 162 5.68 26.96 14.86
C ARG A 162 5.90 25.48 14.59
N ALA A 163 5.10 24.88 13.70
CA ALA A 163 5.29 23.49 13.29
C ALA A 163 6.66 23.28 12.61
N LEU A 164 7.07 24.23 11.75
CA LEU A 164 8.38 24.18 11.11
C LEU A 164 9.51 24.21 12.16
N ALA A 165 9.47 25.17 13.09
CA ALA A 165 10.46 25.28 14.17
C ALA A 165 10.50 24.03 15.07
N ALA A 166 9.32 23.45 15.37
CA ALA A 166 9.25 22.20 16.13
C ALA A 166 9.85 21.02 15.33
N PHE A 167 9.61 20.95 14.03
CA PHE A 167 10.20 19.91 13.19
C PHE A 167 11.72 20.07 13.04
N GLU A 168 12.23 21.30 12.93
CA GLU A 168 13.67 21.58 12.95
C GLU A 168 14.33 21.11 14.27
N ARG A 169 13.68 21.32 15.41
CA ARG A 169 14.15 20.77 16.70
C ARG A 169 14.12 19.25 16.72
N LEU A 170 13.07 18.63 16.18
CA LEU A 170 13.00 17.17 16.06
C LEU A 170 14.17 16.63 15.26
N LEU A 171 14.47 17.24 14.11
CA LEU A 171 15.63 16.86 13.28
C LEU A 171 16.94 17.05 14.04
N ALA A 172 17.09 18.14 14.77
CA ALA A 172 18.29 18.41 15.59
C ALA A 172 18.48 17.36 16.69
N HIS A 173 17.42 16.97 17.40
CA HIS A 173 17.46 15.90 18.40
C HIS A 173 17.82 14.54 17.82
N LEU A 174 17.45 14.29 16.57
CA LEU A 174 17.80 13.07 15.84
C LEU A 174 19.18 13.14 15.16
N GLY A 175 19.85 14.30 15.19
CA GLY A 175 21.11 14.50 14.48
C GLY A 175 20.97 14.52 12.95
N LEU A 176 19.78 14.84 12.45
CA LEU A 176 19.47 14.86 11.03
C LEU A 176 19.67 16.25 10.41
N ASN A 177 19.77 16.30 9.09
CA ASN A 177 19.96 17.55 8.35
C ASN A 177 18.74 18.46 8.48
N PRO A 178 18.87 19.69 9.04
CA PRO A 178 17.73 20.62 9.21
C PRO A 178 17.12 21.07 7.89
N VAL A 179 17.84 20.97 6.77
CA VAL A 179 17.32 21.31 5.43
C VAL A 179 16.10 20.46 5.05
N ILE A 180 15.95 19.26 5.63
CA ILE A 180 14.78 18.40 5.44
C ILE A 180 13.48 19.16 5.78
N ALA A 181 13.47 19.98 6.83
CA ALA A 181 12.29 20.75 7.22
C ALA A 181 11.90 21.78 6.16
N LEU A 182 12.88 22.48 5.59
CA LEU A 182 12.66 23.45 4.53
C LEU A 182 12.19 22.80 3.23
N GLU A 183 12.80 21.67 2.86
CA GLU A 183 12.40 20.90 1.67
C GLU A 183 10.99 20.35 1.82
N LEU A 184 10.61 19.88 3.00
CA LEU A 184 9.27 19.37 3.26
C LEU A 184 8.22 20.48 3.19
N ALA A 185 8.50 21.66 3.77
CA ALA A 185 7.61 22.80 3.69
C ALA A 185 7.40 23.25 2.21
N ASP A 186 8.49 23.33 1.42
CA ASP A 186 8.40 23.63 0.00
C ASP A 186 7.65 22.55 -0.79
N TRP A 187 7.80 21.27 -0.41
CA TRP A 187 7.10 20.14 -0.99
C TRP A 187 5.59 20.25 -0.84
N ILE A 188 5.13 20.56 0.38
CA ILE A 188 3.70 20.67 0.71
C ILE A 188 3.09 21.93 0.06
N GLU A 189 3.81 23.06 0.10
CA GLU A 189 3.33 24.34 -0.45
C GLU A 189 3.41 24.39 -1.98
N GLY A 190 4.21 23.54 -2.63
CA GLY A 190 4.47 23.61 -4.05
C GLY A 190 5.18 24.90 -4.45
N ALA A 191 6.10 25.39 -3.61
CA ALA A 191 6.71 26.69 -3.69
C ALA A 191 7.29 26.98 -5.07
N SER A 192 6.91 28.10 -5.69
CA SER A 192 7.47 28.55 -6.97
C SER A 192 8.93 29.00 -6.83
N VAL A 193 9.29 29.50 -5.65
CA VAL A 193 10.66 29.88 -5.25
C VAL A 193 11.02 29.10 -4.01
N ALA A 194 12.05 28.26 -4.10
CA ALA A 194 12.51 27.46 -2.98
C ALA A 194 13.06 28.34 -1.84
N ARG A 195 12.87 27.91 -0.61
CA ARG A 195 13.52 28.49 0.57
C ARG A 195 15.04 28.40 0.44
N PRO A 196 15.81 29.34 0.99
CA PRO A 196 17.27 29.28 0.95
C PRO A 196 17.78 27.95 1.50
N GLY A 197 18.58 27.23 0.70
CA GLY A 197 19.11 25.91 1.05
C GLY A 197 18.24 24.72 0.62
N SER A 198 16.96 24.93 0.39
CA SER A 198 16.04 23.89 -0.09
C SER A 198 16.25 23.59 -1.58
N ALA A 199 15.82 22.40 -2.00
CA ALA A 199 15.77 22.03 -3.41
C ALA A 199 14.52 22.60 -4.09
N GLY A 200 14.73 23.38 -5.15
CA GLY A 200 13.61 23.91 -5.95
C GLY A 200 13.16 22.94 -7.05
N ASN A 201 12.07 23.30 -7.74
CA ASN A 201 11.51 22.52 -8.84
C ASN A 201 12.51 22.18 -9.95
N SER A 202 13.52 23.04 -10.20
CA SER A 202 14.57 22.77 -11.19
C SER A 202 15.41 21.54 -10.83
N TRP A 203 15.68 21.33 -9.54
CA TRP A 203 16.40 20.15 -9.08
C TRP A 203 15.58 18.88 -9.28
N TYR A 204 14.31 18.88 -8.90
CA TYR A 204 13.42 17.73 -9.06
C TYR A 204 13.15 17.40 -10.52
N ALA A 205 13.01 18.42 -11.38
CA ALA A 205 12.85 18.25 -12.82
C ALA A 205 14.09 17.67 -13.53
N SER A 206 15.28 17.79 -12.92
CA SER A 206 16.53 17.21 -13.46
C SER A 206 16.72 15.73 -13.13
N ARG A 207 15.83 15.12 -12.35
CA ARG A 207 15.91 13.71 -11.98
C ARG A 207 15.42 12.76 -13.06
N GLN A 208 15.68 11.48 -12.91
CA GLN A 208 15.19 10.44 -13.82
C GLN A 208 14.46 9.37 -12.97
N PRO A 209 13.14 9.25 -13.11
CA PRO A 209 12.25 10.11 -13.91
C PRO A 209 12.13 11.53 -13.31
N PRO A 210 11.85 12.56 -14.14
CA PRO A 210 11.66 13.92 -13.65
C PRO A 210 10.33 14.04 -12.90
N TYR A 211 10.32 14.82 -11.80
CA TYR A 211 9.13 15.12 -11.03
C TYR A 211 9.15 16.56 -10.51
N ARG A 212 8.12 16.97 -9.79
CA ARG A 212 7.95 18.33 -9.25
C ARG A 212 7.54 18.23 -7.78
N LEU A 213 7.62 19.34 -7.08
CA LEU A 213 7.02 19.51 -5.75
C LEU A 213 5.54 19.18 -5.82
N ALA A 214 5.02 18.47 -4.80
CA ALA A 214 3.63 17.99 -4.80
C ALA A 214 2.61 19.14 -4.75
N GLY A 215 2.88 20.19 -3.98
CA GLY A 215 1.96 21.31 -3.77
C GLY A 215 0.68 20.89 -3.05
N THR A 216 0.74 19.79 -2.30
CA THR A 216 -0.36 19.21 -1.54
C THR A 216 0.19 18.56 -0.26
N PRO A 217 -0.64 18.44 0.79
CA PRO A 217 -0.26 17.67 1.97
C PRO A 217 0.16 16.24 1.58
N LEU A 218 1.08 15.67 2.35
CA LEU A 218 1.51 14.28 2.16
C LEU A 218 0.32 13.35 2.41
N THR A 219 0.19 12.38 1.53
CA THR A 219 -0.76 11.28 1.71
C THR A 219 -0.16 10.17 2.58
N HIS A 220 1.17 9.98 2.49
CA HIS A 220 1.88 8.92 3.18
C HIS A 220 3.30 9.36 3.56
N VAL A 221 3.81 8.87 4.69
CA VAL A 221 5.17 9.20 5.18
C VAL A 221 6.26 8.83 4.18
N SER A 222 6.04 7.81 3.33
CA SER A 222 7.00 7.39 2.31
C SER A 222 7.34 8.49 1.28
N GLU A 223 6.51 9.53 1.17
CA GLU A 223 6.78 10.67 0.30
C GLU A 223 8.03 11.45 0.73
N LEU A 224 8.45 11.36 2.01
CA LEU A 224 9.72 11.90 2.47
C LEU A 224 10.92 11.42 1.62
N ARG A 225 10.85 10.23 1.06
CA ARG A 225 11.91 9.67 0.19
C ARG A 225 12.09 10.42 -1.14
N TRP A 226 11.14 11.28 -1.51
CA TRP A 226 11.25 12.14 -2.67
C TRP A 226 12.05 13.42 -2.40
N LEU A 227 12.26 13.77 -1.12
CA LEU A 227 13.05 14.93 -0.75
C LEU A 227 14.54 14.67 -1.01
N ARG A 228 15.26 15.71 -1.46
CA ARG A 228 16.69 15.60 -1.79
C ARG A 228 17.56 15.18 -0.61
N SER A 229 17.26 15.73 0.57
CA SER A 229 18.08 15.60 1.76
C SER A 229 17.69 14.41 2.64
N VAL A 230 16.73 13.59 2.21
CA VAL A 230 16.30 12.37 2.91
C VAL A 230 16.91 11.15 2.22
N ASP A 231 17.82 10.50 2.90
CA ASP A 231 18.36 9.19 2.53
C ASP A 231 17.65 8.07 3.29
N ASP A 232 18.02 6.83 3.02
CA ASP A 232 17.41 5.66 3.67
C ASP A 232 17.65 5.62 5.19
N GLU A 233 18.76 6.17 5.68
CA GLU A 233 19.04 6.25 7.11
C GLU A 233 18.16 7.30 7.79
N SER A 234 18.11 8.51 7.27
CA SER A 234 17.25 9.58 7.75
C SER A 234 15.78 9.16 7.74
N TYR A 235 15.35 8.48 6.66
CA TYR A 235 13.99 7.96 6.57
C TYR A 235 13.67 6.94 7.68
N ARG A 236 14.60 5.98 7.94
CA ARG A 236 14.40 4.98 9.00
C ARG A 236 14.34 5.59 10.39
N GLN A 237 15.12 6.65 10.64
CA GLN A 237 15.10 7.37 11.93
C GLN A 237 13.82 8.23 12.09
N LEU A 238 13.30 8.80 11.00
CA LEU A 238 12.07 9.59 11.03
C LEU A 238 10.81 8.72 11.18
N LEU A 239 10.77 7.56 10.53
CA LEU A 239 9.58 6.71 10.45
C LEU A 239 8.87 6.43 11.80
N PRO A 240 9.57 6.16 12.93
CA PRO A 240 8.91 5.90 14.22
C PRO A 240 8.34 7.17 14.89
N VAL A 241 8.75 8.35 14.50
CA VAL A 241 8.46 9.61 15.19
C VAL A 241 7.61 10.61 14.39
N VAL A 242 7.32 10.32 13.11
CA VAL A 242 6.51 11.19 12.26
C VAL A 242 5.26 10.48 11.73
N SER A 243 4.24 11.25 11.39
CA SER A 243 3.03 10.78 10.72
C SER A 243 2.63 11.75 9.59
N ALA A 244 1.79 11.28 8.66
CA ALA A 244 1.18 12.09 7.60
C ALA A 244 -0.34 12.00 7.75
N LEU A 245 -0.89 12.75 8.72
CA LEU A 245 -2.33 12.78 8.95
C LEU A 245 -3.02 13.68 7.91
N PRO A 246 -4.24 13.35 7.46
CA PRO A 246 -4.98 14.17 6.48
C PRO A 246 -5.62 15.41 7.12
N VAL A 247 -4.92 16.00 8.10
CA VAL A 247 -5.28 17.24 8.81
C VAL A 247 -4.03 18.08 9.00
N PRO A 248 -4.11 19.41 8.93
CA PRO A 248 -2.96 20.27 9.06
C PRO A 248 -2.61 20.60 10.53
N ASP A 249 -3.31 20.01 11.49
CA ASP A 249 -3.11 20.30 12.90
C ASP A 249 -1.92 19.51 13.46
N LEU A 250 -1.11 20.18 14.31
CA LEU A 250 -0.12 19.52 15.13
C LEU A 250 -0.72 19.31 16.52
N VAL A 251 -1.24 18.11 16.78
CA VAL A 251 -1.76 17.71 18.09
C VAL A 251 -1.14 16.38 18.47
N VAL A 252 -0.37 16.37 19.55
CA VAL A 252 0.40 15.20 20.00
C VAL A 252 -0.17 14.65 21.31
N ASN A 253 -0.35 13.33 21.38
CA ASN A 253 -0.77 12.66 22.61
C ASN A 253 0.43 12.50 23.55
N VAL A 254 0.39 13.24 24.68
CA VAL A 254 1.49 13.26 25.67
C VAL A 254 1.69 11.92 26.40
N ASN A 255 0.67 11.06 26.40
CA ASN A 255 0.71 9.76 27.08
C ASN A 255 1.39 8.65 26.26
N THR A 256 1.55 8.87 24.95
CA THR A 256 2.03 7.84 24.02
C THR A 256 3.17 8.30 23.12
N CYS A 257 3.45 9.61 23.09
CA CYS A 257 4.48 10.15 22.22
C CYS A 257 5.89 9.75 22.68
N PRO A 258 6.80 9.49 21.74
CA PRO A 258 8.23 9.35 22.04
C PRO A 258 8.77 10.64 22.68
N ALA A 259 9.69 10.50 23.64
CA ALA A 259 10.29 11.64 24.34
C ALA A 259 10.91 12.67 23.39
N VAL A 260 11.51 12.23 22.29
CA VAL A 260 12.10 13.12 21.28
C VAL A 260 11.04 13.99 20.58
N VAL A 261 9.83 13.45 20.36
CA VAL A 261 8.70 14.21 19.80
C VAL A 261 8.23 15.24 20.81
N LEU A 262 8.06 14.86 22.08
CA LEU A 262 7.70 15.80 23.15
C LEU A 262 8.74 16.91 23.29
N ALA A 263 10.03 16.59 23.31
CA ALA A 263 11.13 17.55 23.37
C ALA A 263 11.08 18.56 22.20
N SER A 264 10.67 18.11 21.02
CA SER A 264 10.59 18.97 19.84
C SER A 264 9.49 20.04 19.92
N LEU A 265 8.44 19.81 20.70
CA LEU A 265 7.31 20.74 20.83
C LEU A 265 7.59 21.92 21.75
N VAL A 266 8.48 21.75 22.72
CA VAL A 266 8.77 22.74 23.76
C VAL A 266 10.22 23.21 23.59
N ASP A 267 10.38 24.52 23.49
CA ASP A 267 11.72 25.11 23.42
C ASP A 267 12.51 24.84 24.72
N GLU A 268 13.81 24.63 24.61
CA GLU A 268 14.71 24.33 25.74
C GLU A 268 14.40 23.00 26.48
N LEU A 269 13.39 22.21 26.07
CA LEU A 269 13.14 20.90 26.66
C LEU A 269 14.13 19.86 26.09
N THR A 270 14.97 19.31 26.95
CA THR A 270 15.91 18.24 26.54
C THR A 270 15.18 16.89 26.43
N VAL A 271 15.73 15.96 25.62
CA VAL A 271 15.16 14.62 25.46
C VAL A 271 15.14 13.87 26.81
N GLU A 272 16.16 14.03 27.65
CA GLU A 272 16.23 13.37 28.96
C GLU A 272 15.17 13.94 29.94
N ALA A 273 14.83 15.22 29.83
CA ALA A 273 13.74 15.80 30.61
C ALA A 273 12.38 15.31 30.09
N ALA A 274 12.23 15.20 28.78
CA ALA A 274 11.04 14.62 28.15
C ALA A 274 10.85 13.15 28.52
N GLU A 275 11.90 12.33 28.58
CA GLU A 275 11.85 10.95 29.04
C GLU A 275 11.32 10.84 30.48
N ARG A 276 11.76 11.72 31.40
CA ARG A 276 11.22 11.76 32.76
C ARG A 276 9.72 12.06 32.77
N ILE A 277 9.28 13.05 31.94
CA ILE A 277 7.87 13.39 31.83
C ILE A 277 7.05 12.21 31.33
N VAL A 278 7.50 11.54 30.26
CA VAL A 278 6.83 10.37 29.68
C VAL A 278 6.73 9.23 30.69
N ASN A 279 7.80 8.99 31.48
CA ASN A 279 7.82 7.93 32.50
C ASN A 279 6.92 8.24 33.70
N ASP A 280 6.64 9.51 33.99
CA ASP A 280 5.73 9.93 35.08
C ASP A 280 4.24 9.88 34.65
N GLY A 281 3.96 9.60 33.37
CA GLY A 281 2.60 9.37 32.83
C GLY A 281 1.98 8.01 33.24
N PRO A 282 0.77 7.71 32.79
CA PRO A 282 -0.07 8.56 31.95
C PRO A 282 -0.74 9.72 32.74
N PHE A 283 -0.91 10.85 32.05
CA PHE A 283 -1.61 12.02 32.61
C PHE A 283 -3.11 11.90 32.35
N ALA A 284 -3.92 12.25 33.37
CA ALA A 284 -5.37 12.19 33.25
C ALA A 284 -5.92 13.32 32.34
N ASP A 285 -5.27 14.48 32.34
CA ASP A 285 -5.63 15.63 31.53
C ASP A 285 -4.39 16.48 31.18
N ILE A 286 -4.57 17.43 30.25
CA ILE A 286 -3.50 18.36 29.83
C ILE A 286 -3.04 19.26 30.96
N ARG A 287 -3.91 19.60 31.93
CA ARG A 287 -3.51 20.42 33.08
C ARG A 287 -2.50 19.69 33.94
N GLY A 288 -2.74 18.39 34.22
CA GLY A 288 -1.81 17.55 34.96
C GLY A 288 -0.43 17.52 34.29
N PHE A 289 -0.40 17.38 32.97
CA PHE A 289 0.84 17.44 32.20
C PHE A 289 1.53 18.82 32.32
N LEU A 290 0.81 19.93 32.14
CA LEU A 290 1.38 21.27 32.19
C LEU A 290 1.87 21.69 33.58
N THR A 291 1.39 21.06 34.66
CA THR A 291 1.88 21.28 36.02
C THR A 291 3.09 20.43 36.37
N HIS A 292 3.54 19.55 35.48
CA HIS A 292 4.75 18.79 35.71
C HIS A 292 5.98 19.68 35.88
N PRO A 293 6.86 19.47 36.86
CA PRO A 293 7.96 20.42 37.19
C PRO A 293 8.88 20.73 36.00
N ASN A 294 9.17 19.77 35.16
CA ASN A 294 10.02 19.95 33.97
C ASN A 294 9.33 20.74 32.83
N ILE A 295 8.01 20.89 32.85
CA ILE A 295 7.25 21.72 31.91
C ILE A 295 6.98 23.11 32.50
N GLN A 296 6.56 23.18 33.75
CA GLN A 296 6.21 24.41 34.42
C GLN A 296 7.38 25.43 34.47
N ALA A 297 8.61 24.94 34.46
CA ALA A 297 9.82 25.75 34.45
C ALA A 297 10.12 26.41 33.09
N LEU A 298 9.44 26.00 32.01
CA LEU A 298 9.72 26.42 30.64
C LEU A 298 8.65 27.36 30.11
N PRO A 299 8.99 28.25 29.16
CA PRO A 299 8.00 29.07 28.49
C PRO A 299 7.20 28.22 27.50
N THR A 300 5.90 28.05 27.79
CA THR A 300 5.01 27.19 26.97
C THR A 300 3.75 27.96 26.48
N PRO A 301 3.85 29.14 25.87
CA PRO A 301 2.67 29.91 25.49
C PRO A 301 1.87 29.18 24.39
N GLY A 302 0.62 28.82 24.72
CA GLY A 302 -0.30 28.17 23.80
C GLY A 302 0.03 26.70 23.47
N LEU A 303 0.91 26.07 24.25
CA LEU A 303 1.29 24.68 24.07
C LEU A 303 0.07 23.72 24.20
N GLU A 304 -0.87 24.06 25.07
CA GLU A 304 -2.09 23.26 25.32
C GLU A 304 -2.92 22.97 24.07
N ARG A 305 -2.81 23.82 23.05
CA ARG A 305 -3.52 23.65 21.75
C ARG A 305 -2.91 22.56 20.89
N HIS A 306 -1.67 22.18 21.17
CA HIS A 306 -0.90 21.19 20.42
C HIS A 306 -0.81 19.84 21.13
N LEU A 307 -1.53 19.70 22.26
CA LEU A 307 -1.47 18.52 23.09
C LEU A 307 -2.84 17.87 23.29
N THR A 308 -2.83 16.58 23.44
CA THR A 308 -3.99 15.77 23.87
C THR A 308 -3.53 14.67 24.82
N VAL A 309 -4.44 14.12 25.59
CA VAL A 309 -4.24 12.91 26.42
C VAL A 309 -4.97 11.69 25.83
N VAL A 310 -5.78 11.91 24.79
CA VAL A 310 -6.55 10.85 24.11
C VAL A 310 -6.34 10.98 22.60
N SER A 311 -6.06 9.88 21.94
CA SER A 311 -5.86 9.86 20.51
C SER A 311 -7.15 9.74 19.72
N ARG A 312 -7.14 10.29 18.50
CA ARG A 312 -8.21 10.15 17.51
C ARG A 312 -7.74 9.47 16.23
N TRP A 313 -6.44 9.30 16.06
CA TRP A 313 -5.84 8.76 14.86
C TRP A 313 -5.07 7.48 15.18
N TYR A 314 -5.55 6.37 14.65
CA TYR A 314 -4.95 5.06 14.85
C TYR A 314 -4.55 4.46 13.52
N LEU A 315 -3.42 3.76 13.50
CA LEU A 315 -3.03 2.89 12.41
C LEU A 315 -3.28 1.46 12.84
N ALA A 316 -4.28 0.81 12.28
CA ALA A 316 -4.46 -0.63 12.40
C ALA A 316 -3.47 -1.32 11.46
N GLN A 317 -2.69 -2.26 11.99
CA GLN A 317 -1.85 -3.15 11.23
C GLN A 317 -2.37 -4.58 11.40
N ALA A 318 -2.68 -5.22 10.28
CA ALA A 318 -3.00 -6.64 10.21
C ALA A 318 -1.83 -7.40 9.58
N ARG A 319 -1.35 -8.43 10.23
CA ARG A 319 -0.35 -9.35 9.72
C ARG A 319 -1.01 -10.67 9.42
N VAL A 320 -1.01 -11.07 8.17
CA VAL A 320 -1.61 -12.29 7.67
C VAL A 320 -0.51 -13.21 7.16
N ASN A 321 -0.40 -14.40 7.77
CA ASN A 321 0.52 -15.44 7.33
C ASN A 321 -0.30 -16.61 6.77
N LEU A 322 -0.27 -16.81 5.46
CA LEU A 322 -0.92 -17.93 4.77
C LEU A 322 0.13 -18.74 4.04
N ASP A 323 0.15 -20.04 4.28
CA ASP A 323 1.08 -21.01 3.66
C ASP A 323 2.56 -20.58 3.74
N GLY A 324 2.93 -19.91 4.87
CA GLY A 324 4.28 -19.42 5.14
C GLY A 324 4.61 -18.09 4.46
N ILE A 325 3.67 -17.46 3.78
CA ILE A 325 3.84 -16.13 3.18
C ILE A 325 3.19 -15.08 4.09
N GLU A 326 4.02 -14.22 4.65
CA GLU A 326 3.57 -13.12 5.51
C GLU A 326 3.27 -11.88 4.67
N ARG A 327 2.13 -11.22 4.96
CA ARG A 327 1.70 -9.96 4.36
C ARG A 327 1.19 -9.03 5.44
N ASP A 328 1.70 -7.81 5.46
CA ASP A 328 1.23 -6.74 6.32
C ASP A 328 0.25 -5.84 5.57
N TYR A 329 -0.82 -5.46 6.26
CA TYR A 329 -1.83 -4.54 5.78
C TYR A 329 -2.01 -3.42 6.80
N PHE A 330 -2.18 -2.19 6.31
CA PHE A 330 -2.29 -1.00 7.15
C PHE A 330 -3.56 -0.24 6.82
N ARG A 331 -4.25 0.24 7.85
CA ARG A 331 -5.44 1.07 7.74
C ARG A 331 -5.36 2.26 8.68
N LEU A 332 -5.45 3.47 8.14
CA LEU A 332 -5.58 4.66 8.97
C LEU A 332 -7.05 4.85 9.36
N ILE A 333 -7.29 4.96 10.65
CA ILE A 333 -8.61 5.09 11.27
C ILE A 333 -8.65 6.43 11.99
N ASN A 334 -9.67 7.23 11.70
CA ASN A 334 -10.03 8.39 12.50
C ASN A 334 -11.23 8.04 13.38
N VAL A 335 -11.15 8.41 14.65
CA VAL A 335 -12.24 8.27 15.62
C VAL A 335 -12.67 9.67 16.02
N ASP A 336 -13.84 10.06 15.60
CA ASP A 336 -14.47 11.30 16.04
C ASP A 336 -15.77 11.02 16.80
N GLY A 337 -16.37 12.05 17.39
CA GLY A 337 -17.61 11.90 18.15
C GLY A 337 -18.82 11.42 17.32
N SER A 338 -18.69 11.29 16.00
CA SER A 338 -19.73 10.85 15.09
C SER A 338 -19.52 9.42 14.58
N GLY A 339 -18.33 8.82 14.81
CA GLY A 339 -18.03 7.45 14.39
C GLY A 339 -16.59 7.21 13.95
N TYR A 340 -16.44 6.23 13.08
CA TYR A 340 -15.16 5.79 12.53
C TYR A 340 -15.07 6.15 11.06
N ASP A 341 -13.97 6.78 10.68
CA ASP A 341 -13.67 7.10 9.29
C ASP A 341 -12.38 6.38 8.87
N PHE A 342 -12.51 5.44 7.93
CA PHE A 342 -11.39 4.71 7.36
C PHE A 342 -10.82 5.51 6.20
N ARG A 343 -9.62 6.08 6.37
CA ARG A 343 -9.05 7.03 5.42
C ARG A 343 -8.33 6.37 4.26
N TRP A 344 -7.27 5.63 4.53
CA TRP A 344 -6.53 4.96 3.47
C TRP A 344 -6.13 3.54 3.88
N PHE A 345 -5.79 2.74 2.88
CA PHE A 345 -5.35 1.36 3.01
C PHE A 345 -4.05 1.17 2.26
N SER A 346 -3.09 0.47 2.84
CA SER A 346 -1.82 0.11 2.23
C SER A 346 -1.50 -1.35 2.48
N GLN A 347 -0.81 -1.98 1.52
CA GLN A 347 -0.29 -3.34 1.65
C GLN A 347 1.23 -3.30 1.57
N GLY A 348 1.88 -3.95 2.52
CA GLY A 348 3.32 -4.22 2.52
C GLY A 348 4.23 -3.09 3.00
N VAL A 349 3.77 -1.84 2.99
CA VAL A 349 4.59 -0.67 3.37
C VAL A 349 3.78 0.32 4.16
N PHE A 350 4.35 0.71 5.28
CA PHE A 350 3.94 1.88 6.05
C PHE A 350 5.13 2.82 6.18
#